data_6f5b6211795707682dcbf836368c68db
#
_entry.id   6f5b6211795707682dcbf836368c68db
#
_cell.length_a   1.000
_cell.length_b   1.000
_cell.length_c   1.000
_cell.angle_alpha   90.00
_cell.angle_beta   90.00
_cell.angle_gamma   90.00
#
_symmetry.space_group_name_H-M   'P 1'
#
loop_
_entity.id
_entity.type
_entity.pdbx_description
1 polymer ?
#
loop_
_entity_poly.entity_id
_entity_poly.type
_entity_poly.pdbx_seq_one_letter_code
_entity_poly.pdbx_strand_id
1 'polypeptide(L)'
;MRTTTGTKNKIKKFEGLRLKAYVCAAGVCTIGYGHTTGVKPGDVITETQADAFFESDIRAVENQVNALPLHLGQYQFDAVVSFCFNVGIGKFKKSTLYKKIRANAYDSSIPAEFKKWIYGGGKILPGLVIRREWEAKRYQGLTI
;
A
#
# COMPACT_ATOMS: atom_id res chain seq x y z
N MET A 1 1.03 -7.02 14.36
CA MET A 1 0.00 -5.94 14.22
C MET A 1 -0.87 -6.20 13.02
N ARG A 2 -2.04 -5.61 13.00
CA ARG A 2 -3.02 -5.67 11.90
C ARG A 2 -3.39 -4.27 11.47
N THR A 3 -3.72 -4.12 10.19
CA THR A 3 -4.20 -2.85 9.64
C THR A 3 -5.62 -2.56 10.14
N THR A 4 -5.91 -1.31 10.49
CA THR A 4 -7.27 -0.92 10.90
C THR A 4 -8.25 -1.01 9.72
N THR A 5 -9.53 -1.22 10.03
CA THR A 5 -10.59 -1.28 9.01
C THR A 5 -10.67 0.00 8.19
N GLY A 6 -10.53 1.16 8.83
CA GLY A 6 -10.54 2.45 8.11
C GLY A 6 -9.43 2.56 7.07
N THR A 7 -8.23 2.11 7.41
CA THR A 7 -7.10 2.10 6.48
C THR A 7 -7.31 1.06 5.36
N LYS A 8 -7.81 -0.13 5.67
CA LYS A 8 -8.17 -1.12 4.64
C LYS A 8 -9.15 -0.55 3.62
N ASN A 9 -10.19 0.12 4.09
CA ASN A 9 -11.18 0.75 3.21
C ASN A 9 -10.55 1.84 2.34
N LYS A 10 -9.61 2.60 2.89
CA LYS A 10 -8.88 3.63 2.14
C LYS A 10 -8.00 3.02 1.06
N ILE A 11 -7.29 1.94 1.37
CA ILE A 11 -6.46 1.21 0.38
C ILE A 11 -7.34 0.69 -0.75
N LYS A 12 -8.49 0.09 -0.44
CA LYS A 12 -9.46 -0.36 -1.45
C LYS A 12 -9.89 0.78 -2.37
N LYS A 13 -10.15 1.97 -1.83
CA LYS A 13 -10.48 3.15 -2.63
C LYS A 13 -9.34 3.56 -3.56
N PHE A 14 -8.11 3.55 -3.06
CA PHE A 14 -6.95 3.87 -3.88
C PHE A 14 -6.76 2.86 -5.01
N GLU A 15 -6.92 1.57 -4.73
CA GLU A 15 -6.74 0.53 -5.74
C GLU A 15 -7.88 0.48 -6.76
N GLY A 16 -9.11 0.76 -6.34
CA GLY A 16 -10.31 0.59 -7.16
C GLY A 16 -10.71 -0.86 -7.34
N LEU A 17 -12.00 -1.10 -7.59
CA LEU A 17 -12.54 -2.46 -7.76
C LEU A 17 -12.72 -2.79 -9.24
N ARG A 18 -12.16 -3.91 -9.68
CA ARG A 18 -12.37 -4.48 -11.01
C ARG A 18 -12.80 -5.93 -10.88
N LEU A 19 -14.02 -6.23 -11.32
CA LEU A 19 -14.56 -7.61 -11.28
C LEU A 19 -14.15 -8.45 -12.47
N LYS A 20 -13.59 -7.84 -13.50
CA LYS A 20 -13.07 -8.50 -14.71
C LYS A 20 -11.57 -8.24 -14.83
N ALA A 21 -10.82 -9.28 -15.14
CA ALA A 21 -9.37 -9.17 -15.30
C ALA A 21 -8.98 -8.14 -16.37
N TYR A 22 -7.96 -7.37 -16.09
CA TYR A 22 -7.37 -6.41 -17.02
C TYR A 22 -5.85 -6.45 -16.92
N VAL A 23 -5.17 -5.93 -17.93
CA VAL A 23 -3.71 -5.81 -17.92
C VAL A 23 -3.37 -4.41 -17.41
N CYS A 24 -2.65 -4.33 -16.29
CA CYS A 24 -2.23 -3.05 -15.74
C CYS A 24 -1.06 -2.45 -16.55
N ALA A 25 -0.69 -1.19 -16.23
CA ALA A 25 0.39 -0.49 -16.91
C ALA A 25 1.74 -1.22 -16.91
N ALA A 26 1.98 -2.08 -15.92
CA ALA A 26 3.17 -2.90 -15.81
C ALA A 26 3.12 -4.19 -16.66
N GLY A 27 2.04 -4.43 -17.40
CA GLY A 27 1.87 -5.63 -18.21
C GLY A 27 1.40 -6.86 -17.43
N VAL A 28 0.95 -6.67 -16.19
CA VAL A 28 0.51 -7.76 -15.31
C VAL A 28 -1.02 -7.88 -15.30
N CYS A 29 -1.53 -9.10 -15.47
CA CYS A 29 -2.96 -9.37 -15.41
C CYS A 29 -3.47 -9.20 -13.97
N THR A 30 -4.48 -8.37 -13.78
CA THR A 30 -4.91 -7.86 -12.47
C THR A 30 -6.43 -7.96 -12.34
N ILE A 31 -6.93 -8.21 -11.12
CA ILE A 31 -8.36 -8.29 -10.82
C ILE A 31 -8.62 -7.82 -9.39
N GLY A 32 -9.88 -7.53 -9.06
CA GLY A 32 -10.26 -7.11 -7.71
C GLY A 32 -9.67 -5.77 -7.33
N TYR A 33 -9.04 -5.71 -6.17
CA TYR A 33 -8.34 -4.53 -5.64
C TYR A 33 -6.82 -4.67 -5.87
N GLY A 34 -6.44 -4.83 -7.12
CA GLY A 34 -5.02 -4.95 -7.46
C GLY A 34 -4.43 -6.35 -7.26
N HIS A 35 -5.26 -7.38 -7.17
CA HIS A 35 -4.81 -8.77 -7.02
C HIS A 35 -4.23 -9.30 -8.33
N THR A 36 -3.05 -9.93 -8.27
CA THR A 36 -2.33 -10.41 -9.46
C THR A 36 -2.04 -11.90 -9.45
N THR A 37 -1.97 -12.53 -8.29
CA THR A 37 -1.59 -13.95 -8.16
C THR A 37 -2.62 -14.86 -8.80
N GLY A 38 -2.20 -15.65 -9.80
CA GLY A 38 -3.06 -16.62 -10.47
C GLY A 38 -4.11 -16.04 -11.40
N VAL A 39 -4.07 -14.73 -11.68
CA VAL A 39 -5.05 -14.05 -12.53
C VAL A 39 -4.74 -14.31 -14.00
N LYS A 40 -5.77 -14.73 -14.75
CA LYS A 40 -5.68 -15.03 -16.19
C LYS A 40 -6.58 -14.09 -16.98
N PRO A 41 -6.24 -13.81 -18.25
CA PRO A 41 -7.12 -13.04 -19.13
C PRO A 41 -8.51 -13.66 -19.19
N GLY A 42 -9.55 -12.83 -19.07
CA GLY A 42 -10.93 -13.28 -19.12
C GLY A 42 -11.54 -13.69 -17.79
N ASP A 43 -10.73 -13.74 -16.71
CA ASP A 43 -11.24 -14.05 -15.37
C ASP A 43 -12.30 -13.03 -14.93
N VAL A 44 -13.36 -13.52 -14.28
CA VAL A 44 -14.42 -12.71 -13.69
C VAL A 44 -14.65 -13.21 -12.27
N ILE A 45 -14.75 -12.29 -11.32
CA ILE A 45 -14.99 -12.60 -9.92
C ILE A 45 -16.17 -11.81 -9.37
N THR A 46 -16.67 -12.24 -8.23
CA THR A 46 -17.67 -11.49 -7.44
C THR A 46 -16.96 -10.50 -6.52
N GLU A 47 -17.72 -9.55 -5.98
CA GLU A 47 -17.19 -8.60 -4.99
C GLU A 47 -16.74 -9.34 -3.72
N THR A 48 -17.44 -10.39 -3.29
CA THR A 48 -17.05 -11.22 -2.16
C THR A 48 -15.67 -11.88 -2.41
N GLN A 49 -15.43 -12.37 -3.63
CA GLN A 49 -14.14 -12.94 -4.00
C GLN A 49 -13.06 -11.86 -4.02
N ALA A 50 -13.36 -10.66 -4.51
CA ALA A 50 -12.42 -9.54 -4.49
C ALA A 50 -12.03 -9.17 -3.06
N ASP A 51 -12.97 -9.16 -2.13
CA ASP A 51 -12.69 -8.91 -0.70
C ASP A 51 -11.80 -10.00 -0.10
N ALA A 52 -12.05 -11.27 -0.45
CA ALA A 52 -11.22 -12.37 0.03
C ALA A 52 -9.78 -12.28 -0.50
N PHE A 53 -9.60 -11.94 -1.76
CA PHE A 53 -8.28 -11.70 -2.33
C PHE A 53 -7.57 -10.53 -1.64
N PHE A 54 -8.30 -9.44 -1.39
CA PHE A 54 -7.73 -8.29 -0.69
C PHE A 54 -7.25 -8.66 0.72
N GLU A 55 -8.06 -9.39 1.48
CA GLU A 55 -7.68 -9.82 2.83
C GLU A 55 -6.43 -10.71 2.82
N SER A 56 -6.32 -11.60 1.85
CA SER A 56 -5.12 -12.42 1.67
C SER A 56 -3.90 -11.57 1.31
N ASP A 57 -4.06 -10.65 0.37
CA ASP A 57 -2.97 -9.79 -0.11
C ASP A 57 -2.47 -8.85 0.99
N ILE A 58 -3.37 -8.21 1.74
CA ILE A 58 -2.97 -7.31 2.82
C ILE A 58 -2.35 -8.08 4.00
N ARG A 59 -2.81 -9.30 4.26
CA ARG A 59 -2.20 -10.14 5.28
C ARG A 59 -0.76 -10.45 4.95
N ALA A 60 -0.44 -10.72 3.69
CA ALA A 60 0.92 -10.96 3.25
C ALA A 60 1.80 -9.72 3.49
N VAL A 61 1.28 -8.53 3.19
CA VAL A 61 2.00 -7.27 3.45
C VAL A 61 2.17 -7.02 4.95
N GLU A 62 1.13 -7.24 5.75
CA GLU A 62 1.21 -7.12 7.21
C GLU A 62 2.30 -8.02 7.78
N ASN A 63 2.37 -9.27 7.33
CA ASN A 63 3.40 -10.22 7.77
C ASN A 63 4.80 -9.74 7.39
N GLN A 64 4.98 -9.20 6.20
CA GLN A 64 6.25 -8.65 5.75
C GLN A 64 6.69 -7.47 6.60
N VAL A 65 5.78 -6.54 6.91
CA VAL A 65 6.08 -5.37 7.74
C VAL A 65 6.35 -5.79 9.19
N ASN A 66 5.56 -6.70 9.73
CA ASN A 66 5.75 -7.21 11.10
C ASN A 66 7.09 -7.93 11.29
N ALA A 67 7.67 -8.48 10.22
CA ALA A 67 8.97 -9.16 10.27
C ALA A 67 10.15 -8.19 10.29
N LEU A 68 9.93 -6.89 10.07
CA LEU A 68 11.00 -5.89 10.06
C LEU A 68 11.33 -5.42 11.50
N PRO A 69 12.58 -5.04 11.78
CA PRO A 69 12.98 -4.54 13.10
C PRO A 69 12.53 -3.07 13.27
N LEU A 70 11.23 -2.83 13.27
CA LEU A 70 10.62 -1.53 13.42
C LEU A 70 9.76 -1.49 14.68
N HIS A 71 9.71 -0.33 15.32
CA HIS A 71 8.88 -0.06 16.50
C HIS A 71 7.78 0.93 16.11
N LEU A 72 6.66 0.42 15.58
CA LEU A 72 5.58 1.21 15.03
C LEU A 72 4.36 1.24 15.94
N GLY A 73 3.77 2.43 16.12
CA GLY A 73 2.41 2.56 16.61
C GLY A 73 1.41 2.19 15.52
N GLN A 74 0.12 2.10 15.88
CA GLN A 74 -0.92 1.64 14.97
C GLN A 74 -1.02 2.52 13.71
N TYR A 75 -1.01 3.84 13.85
CA TYR A 75 -1.14 4.75 12.71
C TYR A 75 0.08 4.68 11.79
N GLN A 76 1.25 4.55 12.39
CA GLN A 76 2.50 4.38 11.64
C GLN A 76 2.49 3.07 10.85
N PHE A 77 2.06 1.98 11.49
CA PHE A 77 1.91 0.67 10.85
C PHE A 77 0.95 0.74 9.66
N ASP A 78 -0.21 1.34 9.85
CA ASP A 78 -1.22 1.51 8.80
C ASP A 78 -0.65 2.22 7.56
N ALA A 79 0.07 3.32 7.79
CA ALA A 79 0.69 4.08 6.70
C ALA A 79 1.75 3.26 5.95
N VAL A 80 2.59 2.54 6.68
CA VAL A 80 3.63 1.68 6.09
C VAL A 80 3.01 0.53 5.30
N VAL A 81 1.94 -0.09 5.81
CA VAL A 81 1.22 -1.15 5.09
C VAL A 81 0.64 -0.61 3.78
N SER A 82 -0.02 0.55 3.80
CA SER A 82 -0.54 1.17 2.58
C SER A 82 0.57 1.43 1.56
N PHE A 83 1.69 1.97 2.02
CA PHE A 83 2.84 2.24 1.16
C PHE A 83 3.39 0.94 0.55
N CYS A 84 3.62 -0.09 1.37
CA CYS A 84 4.16 -1.37 0.91
C CYS A 84 3.18 -2.14 0.02
N PHE A 85 1.87 -2.01 0.25
CA PHE A 85 0.85 -2.60 -0.60
C PHE A 85 0.96 -2.08 -2.04
N ASN A 86 1.29 -0.80 -2.19
CA ASN A 86 1.45 -0.15 -3.50
C ASN A 86 2.87 -0.33 -4.08
N VAL A 87 3.90 -0.03 -3.29
CA VAL A 87 5.30 0.05 -3.76
C VAL A 87 5.99 -1.30 -3.69
N GLY A 88 5.65 -2.12 -2.74
CA GLY A 88 6.29 -3.40 -2.47
C GLY A 88 7.34 -3.34 -1.37
N ILE A 89 7.47 -4.43 -0.62
CA ILE A 89 8.38 -4.51 0.53
C ILE A 89 9.85 -4.38 0.12
N GLY A 90 10.23 -4.88 -1.06
CA GLY A 90 11.62 -4.83 -1.52
C GLY A 90 12.11 -3.40 -1.72
N LYS A 91 11.33 -2.57 -2.41
CA LYS A 91 11.64 -1.16 -2.61
C LYS A 91 11.60 -0.38 -1.30
N PHE A 92 10.63 -0.68 -0.44
CA PHE A 92 10.54 -0.05 0.88
C PHE A 92 11.81 -0.29 1.69
N LYS A 93 12.30 -1.51 1.76
CA LYS A 93 13.53 -1.86 2.52
C LYS A 93 14.77 -1.16 2.01
N LYS A 94 14.82 -0.77 0.74
CA LYS A 94 15.93 -0.03 0.13
C LYS A 94 15.77 1.49 0.22
N SER A 95 14.63 1.98 0.69
CA SER A 95 14.30 3.40 0.68
C SER A 95 14.93 4.18 1.83
N THR A 96 15.08 5.48 1.63
CA THR A 96 15.43 6.42 2.71
C THR A 96 14.33 6.45 3.76
N LEU A 97 13.07 6.30 3.36
CA LEU A 97 11.93 6.21 4.26
C LEU A 97 12.15 5.10 5.31
N TYR A 98 12.48 3.90 4.87
CA TYR A 98 12.76 2.77 5.76
C TYR A 98 13.91 3.05 6.72
N LYS A 99 15.01 3.61 6.20
CA LYS A 99 16.19 3.94 7.02
C LYS A 99 15.84 4.91 8.13
N LYS A 100 15.04 5.94 7.85
CA LYS A 100 14.60 6.93 8.84
C LYS A 100 13.67 6.31 9.89
N ILE A 101 12.70 5.52 9.47
CA ILE A 101 11.78 4.84 10.39
C ILE A 101 12.55 3.91 11.31
N ARG A 102 13.48 3.15 10.77
CA ARG A 102 14.32 2.22 11.55
C ARG A 102 15.18 2.94 12.58
N ALA A 103 15.73 4.09 12.22
CA ALA A 103 16.57 4.88 13.13
C ALA A 103 15.75 5.59 14.21
N ASN A 104 14.62 6.19 13.83
CA ASN A 104 13.71 6.87 14.74
C ASN A 104 12.34 7.04 14.07
N ALA A 105 11.36 6.25 14.49
CA ALA A 105 10.01 6.28 13.92
C ALA A 105 9.28 7.63 14.12
N TYR A 106 9.78 8.50 14.96
CA TYR A 106 9.22 9.83 15.22
C TYR A 106 10.02 10.97 14.57
N ASP A 107 10.95 10.67 13.69
CA ASP A 107 11.69 11.68 12.93
C ASP A 107 10.71 12.55 12.14
N SER A 108 10.79 13.85 12.31
CA SER A 108 9.86 14.82 11.69
C SER A 108 9.95 14.90 10.17
N SER A 109 11.02 14.37 9.57
CA SER A 109 11.20 14.34 8.12
C SER A 109 10.57 13.12 7.44
N ILE A 110 10.06 12.15 8.20
CA ILE A 110 9.45 10.94 7.65
C ILE A 110 8.25 11.24 6.74
N PRO A 111 7.30 12.11 7.11
CA PRO A 111 6.18 12.43 6.21
C PRO A 111 6.61 12.91 4.83
N ALA A 112 7.65 13.73 4.74
CA ALA A 112 8.20 14.19 3.47
C ALA A 112 8.80 13.06 2.63
N GLU A 113 9.33 12.01 3.27
CA GLU A 113 9.88 10.84 2.56
C GLU A 113 8.77 10.03 1.86
N PHE A 114 7.59 9.89 2.48
CA PHE A 114 6.44 9.30 1.80
C PHE A 114 6.12 10.05 0.50
N LYS A 115 6.08 11.36 0.54
CA LYS A 115 5.65 12.22 -0.57
C LYS A 115 6.59 12.21 -1.77
N LYS A 116 7.78 11.66 -1.66
CA LYS A 116 8.71 11.51 -2.79
C LYS A 116 8.30 10.41 -3.78
N TRP A 117 7.42 9.49 -3.39
CA TRP A 117 7.05 8.31 -4.18
C TRP A 117 5.79 8.56 -5.01
N ILE A 118 5.88 9.50 -5.95
CA ILE A 118 4.75 9.99 -6.75
C ILE A 118 4.92 9.80 -8.27
N TYR A 119 5.97 9.09 -8.70
CA TYR A 119 6.27 8.91 -10.12
C TYR A 119 5.85 7.54 -10.61
N GLY A 120 5.32 7.50 -11.86
CA GLY A 120 5.06 6.29 -12.60
C GLY A 120 5.38 6.53 -14.07
N GLY A 121 6.20 5.64 -14.67
CA GLY A 121 6.65 5.83 -16.05
C GLY A 121 7.39 7.15 -16.29
N GLY A 122 8.12 7.65 -15.29
CA GLY A 122 8.86 8.91 -15.37
C GLY A 122 8.01 10.18 -15.23
N LYS A 123 6.72 10.04 -14.92
CA LYS A 123 5.79 11.17 -14.78
C LYS A 123 5.19 11.20 -13.38
N ILE A 124 4.85 12.39 -12.90
CA ILE A 124 4.08 12.55 -11.67
C ILE A 124 2.65 12.07 -11.92
N LEU A 125 2.18 11.14 -11.08
CA LEU A 125 0.82 10.61 -11.15
C LEU A 125 -0.04 11.23 -10.05
N PRO A 126 -1.13 11.97 -10.41
CA PRO A 126 -1.99 12.64 -9.42
C PRO A 126 -2.53 11.70 -8.35
N GLY A 127 -2.89 10.46 -8.71
CA GLY A 127 -3.38 9.46 -7.77
C GLY A 127 -2.33 9.09 -6.72
N LEU A 128 -1.05 9.03 -7.12
CA LEU A 128 0.04 8.76 -6.18
C LEU A 128 0.30 9.96 -5.26
N VAL A 129 0.18 11.18 -5.75
CA VAL A 129 0.29 12.38 -4.92
C VAL A 129 -0.73 12.33 -3.78
N ILE A 130 -2.00 12.06 -4.12
CA ILE A 130 -3.09 11.98 -3.13
C ILE A 130 -2.82 10.86 -2.13
N ARG A 131 -2.41 9.69 -2.61
CA ARG A 131 -2.14 8.53 -1.75
C ARG A 131 -0.99 8.79 -0.77
N ARG A 132 0.12 9.36 -1.26
CA ARG A 132 1.29 9.68 -0.41
C ARG A 132 0.96 10.76 0.63
N GLU A 133 0.18 11.75 0.28
CA GLU A 133 -0.29 12.77 1.22
C GLU A 133 -1.14 12.14 2.33
N TRP A 134 -2.04 11.23 1.97
CA TRP A 134 -2.85 10.52 2.96
C TRP A 134 -1.96 9.66 3.87
N GLU A 135 -1.02 8.89 3.29
CA GLU A 135 -0.10 8.04 4.07
C GLU A 135 0.75 8.87 5.03
N ALA A 136 1.28 10.00 4.57
CA ALA A 136 2.06 10.90 5.42
C ALA A 136 1.25 11.41 6.61
N LYS A 137 -0.01 11.81 6.39
CA LYS A 137 -0.91 12.24 7.45
C LYS A 137 -1.27 11.09 8.39
N ARG A 138 -1.57 9.91 7.84
CA ARG A 138 -1.88 8.72 8.64
C ARG A 138 -0.71 8.34 9.54
N TYR A 139 0.49 8.39 9.03
CA TYR A 139 1.70 8.11 9.80
C TYR A 139 1.80 9.01 11.04
N GLN A 140 1.38 10.25 10.90
CA GLN A 140 1.37 11.24 11.98
C GLN A 140 0.14 11.15 12.90
N GLY A 141 -0.80 10.26 12.59
CA GLY A 141 -2.06 10.16 13.34
C GLY A 141 -3.05 11.28 13.06
N LEU A 142 -2.92 11.98 11.92
CA LEU A 142 -3.75 13.14 11.58
C LEU A 142 -5.00 12.79 10.76
N THR A 143 -5.14 11.54 10.33
CA THR A 143 -6.32 11.07 9.59
C THR A 143 -6.97 9.90 10.30
N ILE A 144 -8.24 9.74 10.03
CA ILE A 144 -9.04 8.64 10.57
C ILE A 144 -9.11 7.50 9.57
#